data_3569a9aef73613d296aba261fdabc748
#
_entry.id   3569a9aef73613d296aba261fdabc748
#
_cell.length_a   1.000
_cell.length_b   1.000
_cell.length_c   1.000
_cell.angle_alpha   90.00
_cell.angle_beta   90.00
_cell.angle_gamma   90.00
#
_symmetry.space_group_name_H-M   'P 1'
#
loop_
_entity.id
_entity.type
_entity.pdbx_description
1 polymer ?
#
loop_
_entity_poly.entity_id
_entity_poly.type
_entity_poly.pdbx_seq_one_letter_code
_entity_poly.pdbx_strand_id
1 'polypeptide(L)'
;MRDGTRRDGVSRRSFVKMTATSAGALAICMGLDGCGEGGISAAAAQTPAVAVPPLVAASTALLIMHYQTDVLNVVSSAAPTLVANARKLCDLARAKGVQVYFVKIQFSPGYPEVSALNKSGQGLKASGLFVSDTIASELARQANEPLIIGHRVSAFFGTDLHARLSAAGIDTLILAGIESTGVVLSTVAYASDADFRLYTVKDCCYDRDQVVHDHLFTTAFDTRSYVVSLADTAVLLA
;
A
#
# COMPACT_ATOMS: atom_id res chain seq x y z
N MET A 1 12.51 58.50 -24.55
CA MET A 1 13.04 57.71 -25.69
C MET A 1 13.54 56.34 -25.14
N ARG A 2 12.99 55.29 -25.75
CA ARG A 2 13.38 53.86 -25.66
C ARG A 2 12.82 53.13 -24.42
N ASP A 3 12.23 52.11 -24.58
CA ASP A 3 11.63 51.18 -25.54
C ASP A 3 11.26 49.95 -24.71
N GLY A 4 10.03 49.57 -24.83
CA GLY A 4 9.49 48.45 -24.08
C GLY A 4 9.84 47.14 -24.78
N THR A 5 10.11 46.13 -24.00
CA THR A 5 9.97 44.72 -24.43
C THR A 5 9.06 43.99 -23.47
N ARG A 6 7.82 43.81 -23.91
CA ARG A 6 6.90 42.82 -23.36
C ARG A 6 7.52 41.43 -23.50
N ARG A 7 7.63 40.71 -22.41
CA ARG A 7 7.82 39.26 -22.43
C ARG A 7 6.47 38.60 -22.28
N ASP A 8 6.02 38.01 -23.38
CA ASP A 8 4.80 37.23 -23.43
C ASP A 8 4.86 36.04 -22.48
N GLY A 9 3.91 36.02 -21.54
CA GLY A 9 3.72 34.92 -20.62
C GLY A 9 3.18 33.69 -21.35
N VAL A 10 3.98 32.64 -21.46
CA VAL A 10 3.54 31.32 -21.92
C VAL A 10 2.61 30.73 -20.89
N SER A 11 1.32 30.70 -21.21
CA SER A 11 0.27 30.05 -20.42
C SER A 11 0.50 28.54 -20.39
N ARG A 12 0.89 28.00 -19.22
CA ARG A 12 0.95 26.56 -18.97
C ARG A 12 -0.44 26.04 -18.60
N ARG A 13 -1.32 25.92 -19.58
CA ARG A 13 -2.58 25.17 -19.44
C ARG A 13 -2.89 24.47 -20.75
N SER A 14 -2.24 23.35 -20.98
CA SER A 14 -2.73 22.34 -21.92
C SER A 14 -2.54 20.98 -21.26
N PHE A 15 -3.46 20.64 -20.35
CA PHE A 15 -3.65 19.27 -19.93
C PHE A 15 -4.33 18.54 -21.09
N VAL A 16 -3.60 17.67 -21.75
CA VAL A 16 -4.12 16.73 -22.72
C VAL A 16 -5.15 15.85 -22.03
N LYS A 17 -6.42 16.01 -22.37
CA LYS A 17 -7.46 15.02 -22.07
C LYS A 17 -7.19 13.81 -22.94
N MET A 18 -6.56 12.77 -22.40
CA MET A 18 -6.57 11.45 -23.01
C MET A 18 -7.95 10.83 -22.77
N THR A 19 -8.81 10.91 -23.77
CA THR A 19 -9.98 10.06 -23.86
C THR A 19 -9.50 8.67 -24.22
N ALA A 20 -9.81 7.69 -23.39
CA ALA A 20 -9.62 6.30 -23.70
C ALA A 20 -10.51 5.92 -24.89
N THR A 21 -9.93 5.81 -26.08
CA THR A 21 -10.60 5.25 -27.24
C THR A 21 -10.32 3.76 -27.26
N SER A 22 -11.36 2.98 -27.02
CA SER A 22 -11.34 1.54 -27.22
C SER A 22 -10.84 1.20 -28.63
N ALA A 23 -9.79 0.38 -28.71
CA ALA A 23 -9.28 -0.15 -29.97
C ALA A 23 -10.32 -1.09 -30.58
N GLY A 24 -11.12 -0.57 -31.50
CA GLY A 24 -11.93 -1.35 -32.38
C GLY A 24 -11.07 -1.97 -33.49
N ALA A 25 -11.06 -3.29 -33.59
CA ALA A 25 -10.45 -4.00 -34.69
C ALA A 25 -11.13 -3.61 -35.99
N LEU A 26 -10.39 -3.08 -36.96
CA LEU A 26 -10.85 -2.79 -38.31
C LEU A 26 -10.87 -4.10 -39.12
N ALA A 27 -12.03 -4.73 -39.22
CA ALA A 27 -12.25 -5.82 -40.16
C ALA A 27 -12.66 -5.25 -41.51
N ILE A 28 -11.81 -5.40 -42.53
CA ILE A 28 -12.16 -5.10 -43.93
C ILE A 28 -12.98 -6.29 -44.45
N CYS A 29 -14.29 -6.11 -44.54
CA CYS A 29 -15.13 -7.02 -45.29
C CYS A 29 -15.39 -6.42 -46.67
N MET A 30 -14.77 -6.99 -47.71
CA MET A 30 -15.27 -6.86 -49.06
C MET A 30 -16.51 -7.77 -49.25
N GLY A 31 -17.55 -7.16 -49.83
CA GLY A 31 -18.90 -7.64 -49.84
C GLY A 31 -19.14 -8.99 -50.47
N LEU A 32 -20.23 -9.58 -50.03
CA LEU A 32 -21.22 -10.35 -50.85
C LEU A 32 -22.52 -10.36 -50.03
N ASP A 33 -23.61 -10.07 -50.69
CA ASP A 33 -24.96 -9.99 -50.18
C ASP A 33 -25.45 -11.29 -49.58
N GLY A 34 -26.07 -11.23 -48.39
CA GLY A 34 -26.76 -12.36 -47.80
C GLY A 34 -27.33 -12.02 -46.42
N CYS A 35 -28.63 -11.70 -46.37
CA CYS A 35 -29.39 -11.47 -45.14
C CYS A 35 -29.32 -12.67 -44.20
N GLY A 36 -28.99 -12.42 -42.95
CA GLY A 36 -29.13 -13.34 -41.82
C GLY A 36 -28.91 -12.58 -40.53
N GLU A 37 -30.02 -12.21 -39.85
CA GLU A 37 -29.96 -11.63 -38.48
C GLU A 37 -29.51 -12.73 -37.51
N GLY A 38 -28.20 -12.86 -37.37
CA GLY A 38 -27.59 -13.64 -36.31
C GLY A 38 -26.97 -12.69 -35.28
N GLY A 39 -27.65 -12.44 -34.17
CA GLY A 39 -27.12 -11.66 -33.07
C GLY A 39 -25.81 -12.30 -32.57
N ILE A 40 -24.68 -11.64 -32.83
CA ILE A 40 -23.40 -12.03 -32.27
C ILE A 40 -23.42 -11.56 -30.80
N SER A 41 -23.82 -12.46 -29.90
CA SER A 41 -23.58 -12.31 -28.48
C SER A 41 -22.06 -12.31 -28.31
N ALA A 42 -21.50 -11.12 -28.11
CA ALA A 42 -20.12 -10.98 -27.66
C ALA A 42 -20.06 -11.54 -26.23
N ALA A 43 -19.77 -12.81 -26.09
CA ALA A 43 -19.35 -13.36 -24.80
C ALA A 43 -18.11 -12.61 -24.40
N ALA A 44 -18.27 -11.72 -23.39
CA ALA A 44 -17.12 -11.09 -22.74
C ALA A 44 -16.23 -12.24 -22.25
N ALA A 45 -15.05 -12.37 -22.86
CA ALA A 45 -14.05 -13.31 -22.39
C ALA A 45 -13.70 -12.90 -20.95
N GLN A 46 -14.21 -13.66 -19.99
CA GLN A 46 -13.82 -13.52 -18.59
C GLN A 46 -12.35 -13.90 -18.52
N THR A 47 -11.48 -12.90 -18.28
CA THR A 47 -10.10 -13.18 -17.92
C THR A 47 -10.14 -14.11 -16.70
N PRO A 48 -9.51 -15.31 -16.76
CA PRO A 48 -9.53 -16.20 -15.61
C PRO A 48 -8.98 -15.45 -14.40
N ALA A 49 -9.72 -15.46 -13.30
CA ALA A 49 -9.26 -14.89 -12.04
C ALA A 49 -7.93 -15.57 -11.69
N VAL A 50 -6.88 -14.78 -11.53
CA VAL A 50 -5.58 -15.30 -11.11
C VAL A 50 -5.78 -15.90 -9.73
N ALA A 51 -5.56 -17.21 -9.60
CA ALA A 51 -5.68 -17.87 -8.31
C ALA A 51 -4.66 -17.25 -7.33
N VAL A 52 -5.14 -16.88 -6.14
CA VAL A 52 -4.27 -16.35 -5.09
C VAL A 52 -3.34 -17.47 -4.61
N PRO A 53 -1.99 -17.35 -4.76
CA PRO A 53 -1.08 -18.40 -4.34
C PRO A 53 -1.13 -18.65 -2.82
N PRO A 54 -0.86 -19.87 -2.34
CA PRO A 54 -0.76 -20.14 -0.93
C PRO A 54 0.48 -19.43 -0.33
N LEU A 55 0.42 -19.12 0.96
CA LEU A 55 1.52 -18.52 1.72
C LEU A 55 2.44 -19.64 2.24
N VAL A 56 3.75 -19.49 2.02
CA VAL A 56 4.77 -20.40 2.55
C VAL A 56 5.41 -19.74 3.78
N ALA A 57 5.11 -20.20 4.97
CA ALA A 57 5.51 -19.56 6.22
C ALA A 57 7.02 -19.28 6.32
N ALA A 58 7.86 -20.21 5.83
CA ALA A 58 9.31 -20.12 5.94
C ALA A 58 9.92 -18.96 5.11
N SER A 59 9.26 -18.54 4.02
CA SER A 59 9.69 -17.41 3.17
C SER A 59 8.75 -16.20 3.25
N THR A 60 7.82 -16.19 4.22
CA THR A 60 6.84 -15.11 4.42
C THR A 60 7.16 -14.30 5.67
N ALA A 61 7.01 -12.99 5.60
CA ALA A 61 7.01 -12.10 6.76
C ALA A 61 5.72 -11.27 6.83
N LEU A 62 5.25 -11.00 8.05
CA LEU A 62 4.17 -10.06 8.33
C LEU A 62 4.77 -8.70 8.74
N LEU A 63 4.38 -7.64 8.07
CA LEU A 63 4.71 -6.27 8.45
C LEU A 63 3.50 -5.58 9.09
N ILE A 64 3.63 -5.22 10.38
CA ILE A 64 2.66 -4.42 11.14
C ILE A 64 3.16 -3.00 11.18
N MET A 65 2.54 -2.11 10.38
CA MET A 65 3.11 -0.82 10.07
C MET A 65 2.29 0.33 10.69
N HIS A 66 2.97 1.16 11.49
CA HIS A 66 2.44 2.38 12.12
C HIS A 66 1.24 2.17 13.06
N TYR A 67 1.12 0.99 13.66
CA TYR A 67 0.19 0.73 14.75
C TYR A 67 0.74 1.31 16.07
N GLN A 68 1.04 2.59 16.07
CA GLN A 68 1.64 3.35 17.17
C GLN A 68 0.66 4.39 17.73
N THR A 69 0.86 4.78 18.97
CA THR A 69 -0.09 5.59 19.76
C THR A 69 -0.53 6.87 19.05
N ASP A 70 0.41 7.61 18.48
CA ASP A 70 0.10 8.88 17.81
C ASP A 70 -0.79 8.68 16.57
N VAL A 71 -0.54 7.61 15.79
CA VAL A 71 -1.37 7.25 14.63
C VAL A 71 -2.76 6.81 15.09
N LEU A 72 -2.83 5.94 16.09
CA LEU A 72 -4.10 5.41 16.60
C LEU A 72 -4.98 6.51 17.20
N ASN A 73 -4.39 7.51 17.82
CA ASN A 73 -5.11 8.68 18.32
C ASN A 73 -5.76 9.50 17.19
N VAL A 74 -5.08 9.62 16.05
CA VAL A 74 -5.63 10.31 14.86
C VAL A 74 -6.82 9.55 14.24
N VAL A 75 -6.84 8.23 14.35
CA VAL A 75 -7.90 7.35 13.82
C VAL A 75 -8.74 6.73 14.95
N SER A 76 -8.93 7.43 16.04
CA SER A 76 -9.42 6.93 17.34
C SER A 76 -10.73 6.14 17.25
N SER A 77 -11.66 6.50 16.37
CA SER A 77 -12.93 5.78 16.19
C SER A 77 -12.76 4.37 15.58
N ALA A 78 -11.77 4.19 14.71
CA ALA A 78 -11.47 2.91 14.06
C ALA A 78 -10.41 2.10 14.85
N ALA A 79 -9.60 2.74 15.69
CA ALA A 79 -8.46 2.15 16.36
C ALA A 79 -8.76 0.85 17.10
N PRO A 80 -9.85 0.71 17.90
CA PRO A 80 -10.11 -0.55 18.62
C PRO A 80 -10.28 -1.76 17.68
N THR A 81 -11.03 -1.59 16.59
CA THR A 81 -11.24 -2.66 15.59
C THR A 81 -9.96 -2.99 14.85
N LEU A 82 -9.21 -1.97 14.43
CA LEU A 82 -7.93 -2.15 13.72
C LEU A 82 -6.91 -2.89 14.58
N VAL A 83 -6.75 -2.49 15.83
CA VAL A 83 -5.83 -3.14 16.77
C VAL A 83 -6.25 -4.58 17.04
N ALA A 84 -7.55 -4.85 17.22
CA ALA A 84 -8.06 -6.20 17.42
C ALA A 84 -7.82 -7.10 16.19
N ASN A 85 -8.01 -6.59 14.98
CA ASN A 85 -7.73 -7.33 13.75
C ASN A 85 -6.24 -7.58 13.55
N ALA A 86 -5.41 -6.55 13.73
CA ALA A 86 -3.96 -6.69 13.65
C ALA A 86 -3.41 -7.66 14.72
N ARG A 87 -3.98 -7.67 15.92
CA ARG A 87 -3.63 -8.67 16.95
C ARG A 87 -3.94 -10.08 16.49
N LYS A 88 -5.14 -10.33 15.94
CA LYS A 88 -5.49 -11.66 15.39
C LYS A 88 -4.55 -12.07 14.28
N LEU A 89 -4.17 -11.13 13.40
CA LEU A 89 -3.21 -11.38 12.33
C LEU A 89 -1.81 -11.73 12.87
N CYS A 90 -1.34 -11.03 13.89
CA CYS A 90 -0.08 -11.35 14.58
C CYS A 90 -0.13 -12.77 15.22
N ASP A 91 -1.22 -13.09 15.91
CA ASP A 91 -1.36 -14.38 16.57
C ASP A 91 -1.43 -15.53 15.55
N LEU A 92 -2.11 -15.32 14.42
CA LEU A 92 -2.12 -16.25 13.29
C LEU A 92 -0.71 -16.47 12.71
N ALA A 93 -0.01 -15.38 12.41
CA ALA A 93 1.35 -15.42 11.87
C ALA A 93 2.30 -16.19 12.80
N ARG A 94 2.26 -15.89 14.10
CA ARG A 94 3.04 -16.57 15.14
C ARG A 94 2.73 -18.06 15.22
N ALA A 95 1.45 -18.42 15.20
CA ALA A 95 1.01 -19.82 15.26
C ALA A 95 1.46 -20.64 14.04
N LYS A 96 1.66 -19.99 12.89
CA LYS A 96 2.12 -20.62 11.65
C LYS A 96 3.63 -20.47 11.40
N GLY A 97 4.37 -19.86 12.32
CA GLY A 97 5.82 -19.68 12.19
C GLY A 97 6.24 -18.60 11.22
N VAL A 98 5.32 -17.71 10.82
CA VAL A 98 5.61 -16.53 10.00
C VAL A 98 6.31 -15.47 10.85
N GLN A 99 7.41 -14.93 10.36
CA GLN A 99 8.15 -13.86 11.06
C GLN A 99 7.34 -12.55 11.09
N VAL A 100 7.22 -11.93 12.26
CA VAL A 100 6.51 -10.67 12.45
C VAL A 100 7.50 -9.54 12.64
N TYR A 101 7.37 -8.49 11.83
CA TYR A 101 8.13 -7.25 11.91
C TYR A 101 7.19 -6.10 12.25
N PHE A 102 7.57 -5.32 13.23
CA PHE A 102 6.88 -4.07 13.54
C PHE A 102 7.62 -2.89 12.91
N VAL A 103 6.87 -1.98 12.32
CA VAL A 103 7.42 -0.77 11.70
C VAL A 103 6.79 0.44 12.36
N LYS A 104 7.60 1.41 12.75
CA LYS A 104 7.12 2.69 13.24
C LYS A 104 7.91 3.86 12.63
N ILE A 105 7.24 4.99 12.51
CA ILE A 105 7.89 6.27 12.23
C ILE A 105 8.27 6.92 13.56
N GLN A 106 9.48 7.46 13.64
CA GLN A 106 9.95 8.16 14.84
C GLN A 106 10.91 9.28 14.45
N PHE A 107 10.89 10.36 15.22
CA PHE A 107 11.81 11.48 15.08
C PHE A 107 12.50 11.77 16.42
N SER A 108 13.71 12.33 16.34
CA SER A 108 14.39 12.92 17.50
C SER A 108 13.73 14.26 17.89
N PRO A 109 13.85 14.70 19.15
CA PRO A 109 13.39 16.02 19.56
C PRO A 109 13.93 17.12 18.63
N GLY A 110 13.05 18.00 18.17
CA GLY A 110 13.39 19.06 17.22
C GLY A 110 13.39 18.65 15.74
N TYR A 111 13.20 17.37 15.44
CA TYR A 111 13.07 16.82 14.08
C TYR A 111 14.27 17.09 13.15
N PRO A 112 15.51 16.80 13.58
CA PRO A 112 16.69 17.01 12.74
C PRO A 112 16.69 16.16 11.46
N GLU A 113 15.94 15.03 11.44
CA GLU A 113 15.82 14.14 10.29
C GLU A 113 14.87 14.69 9.20
N VAL A 114 14.16 15.78 9.48
CA VAL A 114 13.16 16.35 8.57
C VAL A 114 13.78 17.43 7.70
N SER A 115 13.90 17.15 6.40
CA SER A 115 14.36 18.13 5.41
C SER A 115 13.34 19.27 5.22
N ALA A 116 13.83 20.51 5.06
CA ALA A 116 13.00 21.64 4.70
C ALA A 116 12.26 21.49 3.35
N LEU A 117 12.78 20.63 2.47
CA LEU A 117 12.19 20.35 1.16
C LEU A 117 11.06 19.29 1.21
N ASN A 118 10.91 18.59 2.34
CA ASN A 118 9.92 17.52 2.48
C ASN A 118 8.61 18.08 3.05
N LYS A 119 7.64 18.36 2.19
CA LYS A 119 6.32 18.88 2.59
C LYS A 119 5.63 18.01 3.66
N SER A 120 5.63 16.68 3.48
CA SER A 120 5.02 15.74 4.43
C SER A 120 5.74 15.78 5.78
N GLY A 121 7.07 15.70 5.76
CA GLY A 121 7.89 15.80 6.97
C GLY A 121 7.72 17.12 7.72
N GLN A 122 7.61 18.24 7.00
CA GLN A 122 7.34 19.54 7.63
C GLN A 122 5.95 19.57 8.29
N GLY A 123 4.94 18.91 7.71
CA GLY A 123 3.63 18.74 8.36
C GLY A 123 3.71 17.93 9.64
N LEU A 124 4.45 16.83 9.66
CA LEU A 124 4.68 16.01 10.87
C LEU A 124 5.43 16.78 11.94
N LYS A 125 6.47 17.53 11.57
CA LYS A 125 7.20 18.43 12.49
C LYS A 125 6.26 19.48 13.08
N ALA A 126 5.42 20.10 12.30
CA ALA A 126 4.46 21.10 12.78
C ALA A 126 3.41 20.49 13.72
N SER A 127 3.05 19.22 13.56
CA SER A 127 2.11 18.53 14.45
C SER A 127 2.73 18.07 15.76
N GLY A 128 4.05 18.01 15.87
CA GLY A 128 4.76 17.55 17.07
C GLY A 128 4.67 16.02 17.32
N LEU A 129 4.22 15.23 16.33
CA LEU A 129 3.98 13.79 16.48
C LEU A 129 5.26 12.96 16.30
N PHE A 130 5.20 11.73 16.79
CA PHE A 130 6.20 10.66 16.58
C PHE A 130 7.57 10.89 17.25
N VAL A 131 7.62 11.64 18.35
CA VAL A 131 8.85 11.81 19.14
C VAL A 131 8.94 10.77 20.26
N SER A 132 7.86 10.55 21.00
CA SER A 132 7.83 9.70 22.21
C SER A 132 6.73 8.64 22.19
N ASP A 133 6.18 8.30 21.05
CA ASP A 133 5.10 7.32 20.96
C ASP A 133 5.60 5.86 20.95
N THR A 134 4.69 4.93 21.18
CA THR A 134 4.97 3.49 21.26
C THR A 134 4.03 2.68 20.38
N ILE A 135 4.45 1.48 20.01
CA ILE A 135 3.55 0.49 19.40
C ILE A 135 2.45 0.14 20.41
N ALA A 136 1.20 -0.02 19.94
CA ALA A 136 0.06 -0.44 20.76
C ALA A 136 0.39 -1.71 21.55
N SER A 137 0.25 -1.64 22.87
CA SER A 137 0.58 -2.75 23.77
C SER A 137 -0.28 -4.00 23.52
N GLU A 138 -1.50 -3.81 23.03
CA GLU A 138 -2.47 -4.86 22.72
C GLU A 138 -1.98 -5.80 21.61
N LEU A 139 -1.06 -5.35 20.75
CA LEU A 139 -0.43 -6.20 19.73
C LEU A 139 0.57 -7.18 20.33
N ALA A 140 0.93 -6.99 21.62
CA ALA A 140 1.83 -7.85 22.39
C ALA A 140 3.09 -8.22 21.59
N ARG A 141 3.80 -7.22 21.07
CA ARG A 141 5.07 -7.42 20.34
C ARG A 141 6.03 -8.24 21.22
N GLN A 142 6.57 -9.29 20.66
CA GLN A 142 7.51 -10.17 21.36
C GLN A 142 8.95 -9.62 21.26
N ALA A 143 9.81 -9.99 22.21
CA ALA A 143 11.17 -9.48 22.27
C ALA A 143 12.04 -9.88 21.05
N ASN A 144 11.75 -11.01 20.42
CA ASN A 144 12.40 -11.51 19.22
C ASN A 144 11.81 -10.96 17.90
N GLU A 145 10.73 -10.18 17.98
CA GLU A 145 10.13 -9.55 16.79
C GLU A 145 10.81 -8.21 16.52
N PRO A 146 11.46 -8.03 15.36
CA PRO A 146 12.17 -6.80 15.05
C PRO A 146 11.25 -5.58 15.05
N LEU A 147 11.76 -4.47 15.58
CA LEU A 147 11.16 -3.15 15.45
C LEU A 147 12.00 -2.32 14.48
N ILE A 148 11.43 -2.02 13.33
CA ILE A 148 12.03 -1.18 12.31
C ILE A 148 11.59 0.27 12.57
N ILE A 149 12.57 1.15 12.72
CA ILE A 149 12.32 2.57 12.97
C ILE A 149 12.77 3.35 11.74
N GLY A 150 11.83 4.07 11.13
CA GLY A 150 12.10 4.94 9.99
C GLY A 150 11.77 6.40 10.29
N HIS A 151 12.31 7.31 9.47
CA HIS A 151 12.01 8.75 9.50
C HIS A 151 11.19 9.17 8.28
N ARG A 152 10.60 8.21 7.59
CA ARG A 152 9.77 8.40 6.38
C ARG A 152 8.59 7.45 6.44
N VAL A 153 7.63 7.70 5.56
CA VAL A 153 6.37 6.95 5.55
C VAL A 153 6.57 5.50 5.10
N SER A 154 7.43 5.26 4.12
CA SER A 154 7.74 3.90 3.65
C SER A 154 8.47 3.09 4.72
N ALA A 155 8.09 1.83 4.89
CA ALA A 155 8.79 0.89 5.78
C ALA A 155 10.26 0.62 5.35
N PHE A 156 10.56 0.81 4.07
CA PHE A 156 11.88 0.50 3.48
C PHE A 156 12.81 1.71 3.40
N PHE A 157 12.27 2.90 3.16
CA PHE A 157 13.12 4.06 2.86
C PHE A 157 13.93 4.51 4.09
N GLY A 158 15.24 4.38 3.98
CA GLY A 158 16.18 4.77 5.04
C GLY A 158 16.20 3.83 6.24
N THR A 159 15.72 2.58 6.06
CA THR A 159 15.78 1.51 7.06
C THR A 159 16.60 0.33 6.56
N ASP A 160 16.90 -0.62 7.42
CA ASP A 160 17.58 -1.87 7.09
C ASP A 160 16.61 -3.04 6.78
N LEU A 161 15.30 -2.75 6.65
CA LEU A 161 14.26 -3.76 6.48
C LEU A 161 14.55 -4.70 5.29
N HIS A 162 14.88 -4.15 4.12
CA HIS A 162 15.17 -4.95 2.93
C HIS A 162 16.32 -5.95 3.18
N ALA A 163 17.42 -5.47 3.77
CA ALA A 163 18.57 -6.32 4.07
C ALA A 163 18.22 -7.43 5.08
N ARG A 164 17.40 -7.13 6.09
CA ARG A 164 16.92 -8.13 7.06
C ARG A 164 16.04 -9.19 6.41
N LEU A 165 15.09 -8.78 5.57
CA LEU A 165 14.20 -9.71 4.86
C LEU A 165 15.00 -10.61 3.93
N SER A 166 15.94 -10.05 3.15
CA SER A 166 16.81 -10.80 2.25
C SER A 166 17.69 -11.80 3.02
N ALA A 167 18.30 -11.38 4.13
CA ALA A 167 19.11 -12.25 4.97
C ALA A 167 18.33 -13.40 5.61
N ALA A 168 17.02 -13.20 5.84
CA ALA A 168 16.11 -14.23 6.35
C ALA A 168 15.50 -15.10 5.24
N GLY A 169 15.82 -14.88 3.95
CA GLY A 169 15.26 -15.63 2.83
C GLY A 169 13.78 -15.33 2.59
N ILE A 170 13.29 -14.14 2.97
CA ILE A 170 11.91 -13.73 2.79
C ILE A 170 11.71 -13.18 1.36
N ASP A 171 10.75 -13.73 0.65
CA ASP A 171 10.31 -13.32 -0.69
C ASP A 171 8.85 -12.88 -0.74
N THR A 172 8.11 -13.10 0.34
CA THR A 172 6.67 -12.85 0.41
C THR A 172 6.34 -12.01 1.64
N LEU A 173 5.49 -10.98 1.46
CA LEU A 173 5.10 -10.07 2.53
C LEU A 173 3.59 -10.04 2.71
N ILE A 174 3.14 -10.17 3.96
CA ILE A 174 1.79 -9.85 4.41
C ILE A 174 1.84 -8.44 4.99
N LEU A 175 1.00 -7.53 4.49
CA LEU A 175 1.05 -6.12 4.82
C LEU A 175 -0.22 -5.68 5.57
N ALA A 176 -0.04 -5.04 6.71
CA ALA A 176 -1.06 -4.38 7.50
C ALA A 176 -0.56 -3.01 7.96
N GLY A 177 -1.36 -1.95 7.84
CA GLY A 177 -0.85 -0.60 8.15
C GLY A 177 -1.86 0.53 8.15
N ILE A 178 -1.50 1.61 8.82
CA ILE A 178 -2.25 2.85 8.97
C ILE A 178 -1.32 4.05 8.64
N GLU A 179 -1.60 4.85 7.61
CA GLU A 179 -2.75 4.97 6.72
C GLU A 179 -2.47 4.29 5.36
N SER A 180 -3.55 3.93 4.66
CA SER A 180 -3.45 3.30 3.32
C SER A 180 -2.79 4.22 2.30
N THR A 181 -3.10 5.52 2.29
CA THR A 181 -2.43 6.55 1.46
C THR A 181 -1.00 6.85 1.89
N GLY A 182 -0.63 6.45 3.08
CA GLY A 182 0.68 6.66 3.69
C GLY A 182 1.58 5.43 3.57
N VAL A 183 1.77 4.76 4.71
CA VAL A 183 2.74 3.65 4.83
C VAL A 183 2.40 2.47 3.91
N VAL A 184 1.11 2.13 3.75
CA VAL A 184 0.75 0.98 2.93
C VAL A 184 1.10 1.24 1.47
N LEU A 185 0.66 2.37 0.90
CA LEU A 185 0.95 2.75 -0.50
C LEU A 185 2.46 2.82 -0.77
N SER A 186 3.20 3.52 0.08
CA SER A 186 4.64 3.68 -0.09
C SER A 186 5.40 2.37 0.03
N THR A 187 4.95 1.47 0.91
CA THR A 187 5.58 0.16 1.13
C THR A 187 5.23 -0.81 0.02
N VAL A 188 3.96 -0.87 -0.43
CA VAL A 188 3.52 -1.69 -1.58
C VAL A 188 4.28 -1.30 -2.83
N ALA A 189 4.42 0.00 -3.13
CA ALA A 189 5.15 0.46 -4.30
C ALA A 189 6.62 0.00 -4.28
N TYR A 190 7.33 0.24 -3.17
CA TYR A 190 8.72 -0.19 -3.03
C TYR A 190 8.88 -1.71 -3.11
N ALA A 191 8.05 -2.45 -2.36
CA ALA A 191 8.19 -3.90 -2.26
C ALA A 191 7.84 -4.61 -3.58
N SER A 192 6.89 -4.07 -4.34
CA SER A 192 6.59 -4.53 -5.70
C SER A 192 7.79 -4.32 -6.64
N ASP A 193 8.43 -3.15 -6.60
CA ASP A 193 9.61 -2.86 -7.42
C ASP A 193 10.85 -3.64 -6.96
N ALA A 194 10.84 -4.18 -5.76
CA ALA A 194 11.87 -5.05 -5.18
C ALA A 194 11.57 -6.55 -5.32
N ASP A 195 10.60 -6.91 -6.16
CA ASP A 195 10.21 -8.28 -6.53
C ASP A 195 9.64 -9.13 -5.39
N PHE A 196 9.13 -8.53 -4.30
CA PHE A 196 8.39 -9.25 -3.29
C PHE A 196 7.00 -9.64 -3.78
N ARG A 197 6.55 -10.85 -3.44
CA ARG A 197 5.14 -11.22 -3.52
C ARG A 197 4.39 -10.58 -2.35
N LEU A 198 3.29 -9.87 -2.66
CA LEU A 198 2.60 -9.05 -1.68
C LEU A 198 1.18 -9.53 -1.44
N TYR A 199 0.78 -9.53 -0.16
CA TYR A 199 -0.57 -9.75 0.32
C TYR A 199 -0.95 -8.58 1.22
N THR A 200 -1.92 -7.77 0.80
CA THR A 200 -2.36 -6.61 1.60
C THR A 200 -3.68 -6.95 2.26
N VAL A 201 -3.67 -7.02 3.61
CA VAL A 201 -4.83 -7.42 4.41
C VAL A 201 -5.73 -6.21 4.64
N LYS A 202 -6.81 -6.10 3.86
CA LYS A 202 -7.69 -4.93 3.87
C LYS A 202 -8.24 -4.63 5.26
N ASP A 203 -8.71 -5.65 5.99
CA ASP A 203 -9.29 -5.51 7.34
C ASP A 203 -8.29 -5.03 8.40
N CYS A 204 -7.01 -5.06 8.07
CA CYS A 204 -5.90 -4.58 8.90
C CYS A 204 -5.24 -3.34 8.29
N CYS A 205 -5.92 -2.63 7.40
CA CYS A 205 -5.50 -1.34 6.86
C CYS A 205 -6.61 -0.31 7.05
N TYR A 206 -6.25 0.94 7.11
CA TYR A 206 -7.24 2.01 7.29
C TYR A 206 -6.73 3.32 6.69
N ASP A 207 -7.65 4.16 6.29
CA ASP A 207 -7.42 5.57 5.99
C ASP A 207 -8.56 6.41 6.52
N ARG A 208 -8.33 7.67 6.82
CA ARG A 208 -9.37 8.60 7.25
C ARG A 208 -10.35 8.93 6.13
N ASP A 209 -9.86 8.93 4.88
CA ASP A 209 -10.70 9.04 3.70
C ASP A 209 -11.04 7.63 3.18
N GLN A 210 -12.23 7.14 3.53
CA GLN A 210 -12.67 5.79 3.16
C GLN A 210 -12.90 5.64 1.66
N VAL A 211 -13.23 6.72 0.93
CA VAL A 211 -13.38 6.68 -0.53
C VAL A 211 -12.03 6.44 -1.18
N VAL A 212 -10.99 7.14 -0.72
CA VAL A 212 -9.62 6.95 -1.20
C VAL A 212 -9.09 5.58 -0.76
N HIS A 213 -9.36 5.13 0.47
CA HIS A 213 -9.02 3.80 0.95
C HIS A 213 -9.55 2.72 0.00
N ASP A 214 -10.86 2.70 -0.24
CA ASP A 214 -11.48 1.69 -1.11
C ASP A 214 -10.96 1.76 -2.54
N HIS A 215 -10.73 2.97 -3.06
CA HIS A 215 -10.16 3.15 -4.38
C HIS A 215 -8.74 2.59 -4.50
N LEU A 216 -7.89 2.78 -3.51
CA LEU A 216 -6.55 2.20 -3.49
C LEU A 216 -6.58 0.67 -3.52
N PHE A 217 -7.50 0.04 -2.77
CA PHE A 217 -7.62 -1.40 -2.71
C PHE A 217 -8.19 -2.02 -3.99
N THR A 218 -8.96 -1.27 -4.77
CA THR A 218 -9.52 -1.72 -6.06
C THR A 218 -8.68 -1.33 -7.28
N THR A 219 -7.58 -0.59 -7.08
CA THR A 219 -6.73 -0.07 -8.17
C THR A 219 -5.25 -0.29 -7.89
N ALA A 220 -4.62 0.61 -7.13
CA ALA A 220 -3.16 0.62 -6.94
C ALA A 220 -2.63 -0.63 -6.22
N PHE A 221 -3.39 -1.16 -5.25
CA PHE A 221 -2.97 -2.37 -4.53
C PHE A 221 -3.29 -3.62 -5.33
N ASP A 222 -4.46 -3.70 -5.94
CA ASP A 222 -4.88 -4.86 -6.73
C ASP A 222 -3.92 -5.17 -7.91
N THR A 223 -3.27 -4.15 -8.45
CA THR A 223 -2.29 -4.32 -9.53
C THR A 223 -0.90 -4.79 -9.06
N ARG A 224 -0.60 -4.72 -7.76
CA ARG A 224 0.73 -5.00 -7.19
C ARG A 224 0.73 -6.04 -6.08
N SER A 225 -0.43 -6.36 -5.53
CA SER A 225 -0.59 -7.16 -4.33
C SER A 225 -1.87 -7.98 -4.43
N TYR A 226 -1.88 -9.17 -3.87
CA TYR A 226 -3.12 -9.87 -3.61
C TYR A 226 -3.85 -9.16 -2.46
N VAL A 227 -4.97 -8.54 -2.77
CA VAL A 227 -5.84 -7.94 -1.76
C VAL A 227 -6.66 -9.04 -1.10
N VAL A 228 -6.48 -9.23 0.19
CA VAL A 228 -7.10 -10.30 0.96
C VAL A 228 -7.75 -9.78 2.24
N SER A 229 -8.68 -10.54 2.79
CA SER A 229 -9.20 -10.32 4.14
C SER A 229 -8.36 -11.05 5.20
N LEU A 230 -8.60 -10.74 6.47
CA LEU A 230 -8.03 -11.50 7.58
C LEU A 230 -8.46 -13.00 7.54
N ALA A 231 -9.71 -13.26 7.14
CA ALA A 231 -10.22 -14.62 6.99
C ALA A 231 -9.52 -15.37 5.84
N ASP A 232 -9.32 -14.70 4.68
CA ASP A 232 -8.58 -15.31 3.55
C ASP A 232 -7.13 -15.62 3.94
N THR A 233 -6.48 -14.72 4.69
CA THR A 233 -5.11 -14.91 5.17
C THR A 233 -5.00 -16.17 6.04
N ALA A 234 -6.01 -16.45 6.86
CA ALA A 234 -6.04 -17.66 7.68
C ALA A 234 -6.13 -18.95 6.83
N VAL A 235 -6.86 -18.89 5.72
CA VAL A 235 -6.95 -20.03 4.76
C VAL A 235 -5.65 -20.19 3.99
N LEU A 236 -5.03 -19.09 3.55
CA LEU A 236 -3.78 -19.12 2.77
C LEU A 236 -2.57 -19.59 3.58
N LEU A 237 -2.61 -19.49 4.91
CA LEU A 237 -1.60 -19.98 5.85
C LEU A 237 -1.95 -21.37 6.44
N ALA A 238 -2.98 -22.05 5.95
CA ALA A 238 -3.50 -23.30 6.49
C ALA A 238 -2.51 -24.49 6.39
#